data_80cd12e2d2a33daf234e62b94d43acf1
#
_entry.id   80cd12e2d2a33daf234e62b94d43acf1
#
_cell.length_a   1.000
_cell.length_b   1.000
_cell.length_c   1.000
_cell.angle_alpha   90.00
_cell.angle_beta   90.00
_cell.angle_gamma   90.00
#
_symmetry.space_group_name_H-M   'P 1'
#
loop_
_entity.id
_entity.type
_entity.pdbx_description
1 polymer ?
#
loop_
_entity_poly.entity_id
_entity_poly.type
_entity_poly.pdbx_seq_one_letter_code
_entity_poly.pdbx_strand_id
1 'polypeptide(L)'
;MAKKEISGYVKLQIKGGQANPAPPVGPALGQREINIMEFCKAFNEKTKNFMGKPVPVIITVYKDKKFDFIIKSPPATHFIKESMKIKSGSNEPGRNIIGSITKKQLEEIAKKKMEDLNAHDIEEASKIIAGSARSMGIEVKE
;
A
#
# COMPACT_ATOMS: atom_id res chain seq x y z
N MET A 1 -25.17 2.72 -21.19
CA MET A 1 -23.70 2.61 -21.30
C MET A 1 -23.31 1.14 -21.32
N ALA A 2 -22.58 0.71 -22.32
CA ALA A 2 -22.07 -0.65 -22.33
C ALA A 2 -21.10 -0.83 -21.17
N LYS A 3 -21.36 -1.78 -20.27
CA LYS A 3 -20.42 -2.14 -19.23
C LYS A 3 -19.17 -2.75 -19.88
N LYS A 4 -18.03 -2.13 -19.69
CA LYS A 4 -16.77 -2.71 -20.13
C LYS A 4 -16.55 -4.03 -19.41
N GLU A 5 -16.31 -5.09 -20.14
CA GLU A 5 -16.03 -6.38 -19.53
C GLU A 5 -14.63 -6.39 -18.93
N ILE A 6 -14.56 -6.72 -17.66
CA ILE A 6 -13.31 -6.78 -16.88
C ILE A 6 -12.61 -8.10 -17.20
N SER A 7 -11.37 -8.02 -17.70
CA SER A 7 -10.52 -9.19 -17.91
C SER A 7 -9.87 -9.67 -16.60
N GLY A 8 -9.53 -8.77 -15.72
CA GLY A 8 -8.91 -9.09 -14.44
C GLY A 8 -8.42 -7.89 -13.68
N TYR A 9 -7.80 -8.15 -12.54
CA TYR A 9 -7.22 -7.15 -11.68
C TYR A 9 -5.73 -7.42 -11.47
N VAL A 10 -4.94 -6.35 -11.38
CA VAL A 10 -3.53 -6.43 -11.02
C VAL A 10 -3.31 -5.55 -9.79
N LYS A 11 -2.74 -6.11 -8.75
CA LYS A 11 -2.41 -5.38 -7.52
C LYS A 11 -0.89 -5.26 -7.43
N LEU A 12 -0.40 -4.04 -7.35
CA LEU A 12 1.02 -3.73 -7.26
C LEU A 12 1.30 -2.73 -6.15
N GLN A 13 2.52 -2.74 -5.67
CA GLN A 13 3.04 -1.75 -4.73
C GLN A 13 4.27 -1.09 -5.35
N ILE A 14 4.16 0.18 -5.68
CA ILE A 14 5.18 0.93 -6.42
C ILE A 14 5.52 2.19 -5.65
N LYS A 15 6.78 2.58 -5.64
CA LYS A 15 7.18 3.86 -5.05
C LYS A 15 6.60 5.04 -5.85
N GLY A 16 5.98 5.97 -5.13
CA GLY A 16 5.36 7.14 -5.75
C GLY A 16 6.34 7.94 -6.60
N GLY A 17 5.90 8.32 -7.79
CA GLY A 17 6.71 9.08 -8.74
C GLY A 17 7.87 8.31 -9.39
N GLN A 18 8.04 7.03 -9.09
CA GLN A 18 9.16 6.20 -9.56
C GLN A 18 8.73 4.95 -10.33
N ALA A 19 7.53 4.95 -10.89
CA ALA A 19 7.08 3.85 -11.73
C ALA A 19 7.90 3.80 -13.03
N ASN A 20 8.41 2.62 -13.36
CA ASN A 20 9.17 2.39 -14.58
C ASN A 20 8.91 0.98 -15.10
N PRO A 21 9.31 0.65 -16.34
CA PRO A 21 9.09 -0.68 -16.91
C PRO A 21 9.89 -1.82 -16.26
N ALA A 22 10.80 -1.50 -15.35
CA ALA A 22 11.57 -2.52 -14.64
C ALA A 22 10.69 -3.33 -13.67
N PRO A 23 11.08 -4.57 -13.28
CA PRO A 23 10.33 -5.32 -12.28
C PRO A 23 10.07 -4.51 -11.00
N PRO A 24 8.89 -4.65 -10.35
CA PRO A 24 7.83 -5.62 -10.64
C PRO A 24 6.76 -5.17 -11.66
N VAL A 25 6.84 -3.94 -12.16
CA VAL A 25 5.78 -3.33 -13.00
C VAL A 25 5.72 -3.99 -14.38
N GLY A 26 6.85 -4.11 -15.07
CA GLY A 26 6.92 -4.65 -16.42
C GLY A 26 6.31 -6.04 -16.56
N PRO A 27 6.79 -7.04 -15.81
CA PRO A 27 6.27 -8.39 -15.91
C PRO A 27 4.78 -8.50 -15.56
N ALA A 28 4.32 -7.78 -14.54
CA ALA A 28 2.93 -7.83 -14.10
C ALA A 28 1.96 -7.26 -15.15
N LEU A 29 2.32 -6.15 -15.76
CA LEU A 29 1.50 -5.51 -16.79
C LEU A 29 1.66 -6.18 -18.15
N GLY A 30 2.85 -6.67 -18.46
CA GLY A 30 3.13 -7.39 -19.70
C GLY A 30 2.27 -8.64 -19.87
N GLN A 31 2.02 -9.38 -18.81
CA GLN A 31 1.12 -10.54 -18.82
C GLN A 31 -0.32 -10.18 -19.19
N ARG A 32 -0.72 -8.94 -18.97
CA ARG A 32 -2.06 -8.44 -19.28
C ARG A 32 -2.13 -7.61 -20.56
N GLU A 33 -1.02 -7.54 -21.28
CA GLU A 33 -0.91 -6.78 -22.54
C GLU A 33 -1.29 -5.29 -22.43
N ILE A 34 -0.99 -4.67 -21.29
CA ILE A 34 -1.25 -3.26 -21.02
C ILE A 34 -0.07 -2.41 -21.49
N ASN A 35 -0.34 -1.19 -21.93
CA ASN A 35 0.71 -0.23 -22.25
C ASN A 35 1.43 0.26 -20.97
N ILE A 36 2.61 -0.29 -20.73
CA ILE A 36 3.39 -0.03 -19.51
C ILE A 36 3.78 1.44 -19.39
N MET A 37 4.19 2.07 -20.49
CA MET A 37 4.62 3.46 -20.50
C MET A 37 3.49 4.42 -20.15
N GLU A 38 2.31 4.19 -20.69
CA GLU A 38 1.12 4.99 -20.39
C GLU A 38 0.74 4.89 -18.92
N PHE A 39 0.76 3.67 -18.38
CA PHE A 39 0.52 3.43 -16.94
C PHE A 39 1.55 4.17 -16.08
N CYS A 40 2.84 4.04 -16.38
CA CYS A 40 3.90 4.69 -15.61
C CYS A 40 3.76 6.21 -15.58
N LYS A 41 3.45 6.83 -16.71
CA LYS A 41 3.21 8.27 -16.79
C LYS A 41 2.02 8.71 -15.93
N ALA A 42 0.89 8.05 -16.10
CA ALA A 42 -0.34 8.36 -15.34
C ALA A 42 -0.14 8.13 -13.84
N PHE A 43 0.51 7.05 -13.45
CA PHE A 43 0.82 6.75 -12.06
C PHE A 43 1.74 7.81 -11.44
N ASN A 44 2.82 8.15 -12.13
CA ASN A 44 3.77 9.16 -11.64
C ASN A 44 3.10 10.53 -11.46
N GLU A 45 2.21 10.92 -12.35
CA GLU A 45 1.44 12.16 -12.20
C GLU A 45 0.55 12.15 -10.96
N LYS A 46 -0.19 11.06 -10.75
CA LYS A 46 -1.10 10.94 -9.61
C LYS A 46 -0.39 10.77 -8.27
N THR A 47 0.82 10.26 -8.26
CA THR A 47 1.58 10.00 -7.03
C THR A 47 2.63 11.05 -6.69
N LYS A 48 2.58 12.22 -7.30
CA LYS A 48 3.50 13.32 -6.98
C LYS A 48 3.55 13.67 -5.49
N ASN A 49 2.42 13.56 -4.80
CA ASN A 49 2.31 13.82 -3.35
C ASN A 49 2.93 12.71 -2.48
N PHE A 50 3.21 11.56 -3.05
CA PHE A 50 3.72 10.38 -2.35
C PHE A 50 5.13 9.99 -2.82
N MET A 51 5.91 10.95 -3.29
CA MET A 51 7.27 10.70 -3.80
C MET A 51 8.11 9.92 -2.79
N GLY A 52 8.71 8.81 -3.25
CA GLY A 52 9.55 7.95 -2.43
C GLY A 52 8.82 7.04 -1.43
N LYS A 53 7.52 7.18 -1.26
CA LYS A 53 6.71 6.30 -0.40
C LYS A 53 6.12 5.15 -1.22
N PRO A 54 6.06 3.92 -0.67
CA PRO A 54 5.38 2.82 -1.36
C PRO A 54 3.89 3.11 -1.44
N VAL A 55 3.35 3.04 -2.64
CA VAL A 55 1.93 3.29 -2.90
C VAL A 55 1.30 2.04 -3.49
N PRO A 56 0.29 1.44 -2.81
CA PRO A 56 -0.46 0.34 -3.38
C PRO A 56 -1.35 0.84 -4.52
N VAL A 57 -1.38 0.11 -5.61
CA VAL A 57 -2.24 0.40 -6.75
C VAL A 57 -3.01 -0.84 -7.16
N ILE A 58 -4.29 -0.68 -7.45
CA ILE A 58 -5.15 -1.72 -7.99
C ILE A 58 -5.51 -1.32 -9.42
N ILE A 59 -5.08 -2.12 -10.37
CA ILE A 59 -5.31 -1.88 -11.79
C ILE A 59 -6.42 -2.80 -12.26
N THR A 60 -7.49 -2.24 -12.82
CA THR A 60 -8.57 -2.98 -13.45
C THR A 60 -8.28 -3.07 -14.94
N VAL A 61 -8.16 -4.29 -15.47
CA VAL A 61 -7.88 -4.55 -16.88
C VAL A 61 -9.16 -4.96 -17.59
N TYR A 62 -9.45 -4.32 -18.70
CA TYR A 62 -10.61 -4.62 -19.54
C TYR A 62 -10.22 -5.50 -20.74
N LYS A 63 -11.18 -6.19 -21.33
CA LYS A 63 -10.97 -7.05 -22.50
C LYS A 63 -10.46 -6.30 -23.74
N ASP A 64 -10.75 -5.02 -23.85
CA ASP A 64 -10.28 -4.15 -24.95
C ASP A 64 -8.84 -3.65 -24.76
N LYS A 65 -8.09 -4.21 -23.81
CA LYS A 65 -6.70 -3.85 -23.45
C LYS A 65 -6.59 -2.45 -22.83
N LYS A 66 -7.69 -1.86 -22.43
CA LYS A 66 -7.71 -0.64 -21.65
C LYS A 66 -7.61 -0.96 -20.16
N PHE A 67 -7.20 0.03 -19.39
CA PHE A 67 -7.06 -0.13 -17.95
C PHE A 67 -7.53 1.12 -17.21
N ASP A 68 -7.99 0.89 -15.98
CA ASP A 68 -8.19 1.95 -14.99
C ASP A 68 -7.42 1.55 -13.74
N PHE A 69 -7.01 2.52 -12.94
CA PHE A 69 -6.32 2.20 -11.70
C PHE A 69 -6.75 3.12 -10.56
N ILE A 70 -6.67 2.56 -9.36
CA ILE A 70 -6.99 3.26 -8.11
C ILE A 70 -5.74 3.23 -7.24
N ILE A 71 -5.37 4.40 -6.73
CA ILE A 71 -4.24 4.57 -5.81
C ILE A 71 -4.79 4.60 -4.39
N LYS A 72 -4.20 3.81 -3.51
CA LYS A 72 -4.52 3.80 -2.09
C LYS A 72 -3.42 4.46 -1.28
N SER A 73 -3.70 4.78 -0.02
CA SER A 73 -2.70 5.32 0.89
C SER A 73 -1.56 4.31 1.12
N PRO A 74 -0.35 4.78 1.49
CA PRO A 74 0.77 3.88 1.77
C PRO A 74 0.41 2.77 2.75
N PRO A 75 1.07 1.59 2.69
CA PRO A 75 0.74 0.47 3.58
C PRO A 75 0.93 0.83 5.05
N ALA A 76 0.13 0.22 5.92
CA ALA A 76 0.25 0.41 7.36
C ALA A 76 1.66 0.08 7.88
N THR A 77 2.29 -0.94 7.31
CA THR A 77 3.66 -1.33 7.65
C THR A 77 4.67 -0.21 7.37
N HIS A 78 4.48 0.56 6.30
CA HIS A 78 5.35 1.71 6.01
C HIS A 78 5.22 2.79 7.08
N PHE A 79 4.02 3.13 7.48
CA PHE A 79 3.77 4.10 8.55
C PHE A 79 4.35 3.65 9.90
N ILE A 80 4.23 2.36 10.21
CA ILE A 80 4.78 1.77 11.44
C ILE A 80 6.31 1.88 11.42
N LYS A 81 6.95 1.51 10.32
CA LYS A 81 8.41 1.63 10.16
C LYS A 81 8.90 3.06 10.27
N GLU A 82 8.17 3.99 9.67
CA GLU A 82 8.48 5.42 9.74
C GLU A 82 8.38 5.95 11.17
N SER A 83 7.32 5.62 11.89
CA SER A 83 7.11 6.01 13.29
C SER A 83 8.16 5.44 14.22
N MET A 84 8.59 4.21 13.98
CA MET A 84 9.60 3.51 14.78
C MET A 84 11.03 3.82 14.32
N LYS A 85 11.22 4.46 13.19
CA LYS A 85 12.52 4.73 12.56
C LYS A 85 13.34 3.46 12.31
N ILE A 86 12.68 2.37 11.91
CA ILE A 86 13.30 1.09 11.59
C ILE A 86 13.23 0.80 10.10
N LYS A 87 14.19 0.04 9.59
CA LYS A 87 14.24 -0.33 8.16
C LYS A 87 13.41 -1.56 7.84
N SER A 88 13.32 -2.50 8.76
CA SER A 88 12.58 -3.75 8.58
C SER A 88 11.99 -4.23 9.89
N GLY A 89 10.98 -5.09 9.81
CA GLY A 89 10.43 -5.77 10.96
C GLY A 89 11.34 -6.89 11.49
N SER A 90 10.87 -7.60 12.52
CA SER A 90 11.59 -8.73 13.10
C SER A 90 11.71 -9.89 12.10
N ASN A 91 12.82 -10.60 12.13
CA ASN A 91 13.01 -11.85 11.40
C ASN A 91 12.18 -12.99 11.98
N GLU A 92 11.88 -12.93 13.27
CA GLU A 92 11.09 -13.93 14.00
C GLU A 92 9.96 -13.26 14.78
N PRO A 93 8.90 -12.77 14.08
CA PRO A 93 7.77 -12.14 14.77
C PRO A 93 7.10 -13.12 15.76
N GLY A 94 6.77 -12.61 16.95
CA GLY A 94 6.20 -13.42 18.02
C GLY A 94 7.22 -14.06 18.95
N ARG A 95 8.48 -14.16 18.54
CA ARG A 95 9.60 -14.62 19.37
C ARG A 95 10.52 -13.48 19.77
N ASN A 96 10.97 -12.71 18.77
CA ASN A 96 11.86 -11.58 18.96
C ASN A 96 11.12 -10.26 18.75
N ILE A 97 11.00 -9.48 19.80
CA ILE A 97 10.40 -8.14 19.76
C ILE A 97 11.51 -7.12 19.51
N ILE A 98 11.40 -6.37 18.43
CA ILE A 98 12.43 -5.39 18.03
C ILE A 98 12.16 -3.97 18.53
N GLY A 99 10.98 -3.71 19.07
CA GLY A 99 10.60 -2.41 19.57
C GLY A 99 9.18 -2.38 20.11
N SER A 100 8.74 -1.21 20.52
CA SER A 100 7.37 -1.00 21.00
C SER A 100 6.76 0.25 20.40
N ILE A 101 5.45 0.23 20.21
CA ILE A 101 4.68 1.35 19.69
C ILE A 101 3.59 1.74 20.70
N THR A 102 3.36 3.03 20.88
CA THR A 102 2.36 3.53 21.79
C THR A 102 0.99 3.64 21.13
N LYS A 103 -0.06 3.65 21.92
CA LYS A 103 -1.43 3.84 21.44
C LYS A 103 -1.60 5.14 20.64
N LYS A 104 -0.97 6.23 21.08
CA LYS A 104 -0.99 7.52 20.38
C LYS A 104 -0.43 7.41 18.96
N GLN A 105 0.70 6.73 18.80
CA GLN A 105 1.31 6.50 17.49
C GLN A 105 0.40 5.68 16.59
N LEU A 106 -0.27 4.67 17.14
CA LEU A 106 -1.24 3.86 16.40
C LEU A 106 -2.44 4.69 15.93
N GLU A 107 -2.95 5.57 16.77
CA GLU A 107 -4.05 6.46 16.41
C GLU A 107 -3.67 7.44 15.29
N GLU A 108 -2.45 7.99 15.31
CA GLU A 108 -1.93 8.85 14.26
C GLU A 108 -1.84 8.11 12.92
N ILE A 109 -1.33 6.89 12.93
CA ILE A 109 -1.27 6.04 11.74
C ILE A 109 -2.67 5.71 11.24
N ALA A 110 -3.57 5.36 12.15
CA ALA A 110 -4.96 5.06 11.83
C ALA A 110 -5.67 6.25 11.16
N LYS A 111 -5.45 7.47 11.63
CA LYS A 111 -5.99 8.68 11.01
C LYS A 111 -5.51 8.85 9.57
N LYS A 112 -4.23 8.61 9.30
CA LYS A 112 -3.65 8.72 7.96
C LYS A 112 -4.22 7.69 6.99
N LYS A 113 -4.64 6.54 7.49
CA LYS A 113 -5.12 5.42 6.67
C LYS A 113 -6.63 5.20 6.74
N MET A 114 -7.36 6.06 7.43
CA MET A 114 -8.80 5.87 7.69
C MET A 114 -9.63 5.70 6.43
N GLU A 115 -9.27 6.38 5.34
CA GLU A 115 -9.97 6.28 4.06
C GLU A 115 -9.96 4.87 3.46
N ASP A 116 -8.91 4.10 3.70
CA ASP A 116 -8.73 2.75 3.17
C ASP A 116 -9.16 1.65 4.14
N LEU A 117 -9.51 2.02 5.37
CA LEU A 117 -9.93 1.09 6.40
C LEU A 117 -11.46 0.98 6.47
N ASN A 118 -11.94 -0.19 6.82
CA ASN A 118 -13.37 -0.42 7.03
C ASN A 118 -13.79 -0.20 8.51
N ALA A 119 -12.96 0.44 9.29
CA ALA A 119 -13.24 0.75 10.69
C ALA A 119 -14.23 1.91 10.80
N HIS A 120 -15.09 1.86 11.79
CA HIS A 120 -16.10 2.90 12.03
C HIS A 120 -15.54 4.11 12.78
N ASP A 121 -14.53 3.91 13.62
CA ASP A 121 -13.89 4.96 14.41
C ASP A 121 -12.37 4.76 14.50
N ILE A 122 -11.70 5.73 15.10
CA ILE A 122 -10.22 5.71 15.23
C ILE A 122 -9.76 4.60 16.17
N GLU A 123 -10.53 4.28 17.20
CA GLU A 123 -10.18 3.23 18.15
C GLU A 123 -10.17 1.86 17.47
N GLU A 124 -11.18 1.56 16.68
CA GLU A 124 -11.25 0.33 15.88
C GLU A 124 -10.12 0.29 14.82
N ALA A 125 -9.86 1.40 14.16
CA ALA A 125 -8.76 1.52 13.21
C ALA A 125 -7.41 1.29 13.89
N SER A 126 -7.19 1.82 15.09
CA SER A 126 -5.94 1.61 15.83
C SER A 126 -5.73 0.13 16.21
N LYS A 127 -6.79 -0.61 16.50
CA LYS A 127 -6.72 -2.05 16.74
C LYS A 127 -6.24 -2.81 15.49
N ILE A 128 -6.70 -2.43 14.32
CA ILE A 128 -6.27 -3.03 13.04
C ILE A 128 -4.78 -2.79 12.83
N ILE A 129 -4.32 -1.57 13.05
CA ILE A 129 -2.89 -1.21 12.92
C ILE A 129 -2.06 -1.92 13.99
N ALA A 130 -2.58 -2.06 15.21
CA ALA A 130 -1.91 -2.81 16.29
C ALA A 130 -1.65 -4.26 15.91
N GLY A 131 -2.63 -4.92 15.27
CA GLY A 131 -2.44 -6.28 14.75
C GLY A 131 -1.32 -6.37 13.71
N SER A 132 -1.24 -5.40 12.81
CA SER A 132 -0.16 -5.31 11.83
C SER A 132 1.22 -5.10 12.50
N ALA A 133 1.28 -4.26 13.53
CA ALA A 133 2.50 -4.04 14.30
C ALA A 133 2.98 -5.31 15.01
N ARG A 134 2.07 -6.05 15.63
CA ARG A 134 2.39 -7.33 16.27
C ARG A 134 2.93 -8.34 15.28
N SER A 135 2.38 -8.39 14.07
CA SER A 135 2.87 -9.27 13.01
C SER A 135 4.28 -8.93 12.54
N MET A 136 4.74 -7.71 12.80
CA MET A 136 6.09 -7.25 12.50
C MET A 136 7.09 -7.48 13.66
N GLY A 137 6.65 -8.04 14.76
CA GLY A 137 7.48 -8.22 15.95
C GLY A 137 7.60 -6.95 16.80
N ILE A 138 6.59 -6.09 16.77
CA ILE A 138 6.54 -4.86 17.56
C ILE A 138 5.50 -5.02 18.67
N GLU A 139 5.91 -4.71 19.91
CA GLU A 139 5.01 -4.74 21.05
C GLU A 139 4.13 -3.49 21.06
N VAL A 140 2.85 -3.66 21.33
CA VAL A 140 1.91 -2.55 21.49
C VAL A 140 1.79 -2.18 22.95
N LYS A 141 2.15 -0.96 23.29
CA LYS A 141 2.01 -0.39 24.66
C LYS A 141 0.83 0.56 24.72
N GLU A 142 0.05 0.44 25.75
CA GLU A 142 -1.05 1.37 26.02
C GLU A 142 -0.56 2.75 26.50
#